data_ba42f948d53cb757990ce629551898b4
#
_entry.id   ba42f948d53cb757990ce629551898b4
#
_cell.length_a   1.000
_cell.length_b   1.000
_cell.length_c   1.000
_cell.angle_alpha   90.00
_cell.angle_beta   90.00
_cell.angle_gamma   90.00
#
_symmetry.space_group_name_H-M   'P 1'
#
loop_
_entity.id
_entity.type
_entity.pdbx_description
1 polymer ?
#
loop_
_entity_poly.entity_id
_entity_poly.type
_entity_poly.pdbx_seq_one_letter_code
_entity_poly.pdbx_strand_id
1 'polypeptide(L)'
;MSTPQNETLKRTLGMREAVTITVGTVVGVGLFTTGAQIVGSMGSAVILATFMAMVISVYPSHLYAEMSAALPFAGGTYKYAQLGLGKAAGMLAGWNFIASLVAVTSGEALAFSFYFKTLFRAFGVELPISDVLLAAIPIVLFIVTNIHGTEMTGRLQNGFMFFFWGVAIIWALMMIPNIHLPSYMVLPESMNGLSGWTFIGMVAMIWWCFAGFETCCALGEEIKHPRINLPRALKLSPFIVFAVNAIFQWFLVGIVPPEHLGELADASAPFADGMAMAGILGLPMAFLAAGIAFGGDFSTLNSSIAVPPRYLFAMAREGSMPKVFARLHPRYQTPWVSILFLGALSLVLVFYPITFVASVSLFADLFYYIIGIAAALGLRKRHPELGRPYKAPLIEVGVPVSILIYAIMLFQLDRYAIVSGIIWCVVGLVVYYICHAKYGDSNILNINDSITDEAPPSPEERAKMDKEYLLWKSIVAAFCIIAVLLYVIPLIF
;
A
#
# COMPACT_ATOMS: atom_id res chain seq x y z
N MET A 1 -3.35 -40.66 17.06
CA MET A 1 -2.81 -39.53 16.30
C MET A 1 -3.97 -38.56 16.13
N SER A 2 -3.99 -37.50 16.93
CA SER A 2 -5.00 -36.45 16.83
C SER A 2 -4.88 -35.80 15.46
N THR A 3 -5.98 -35.74 14.73
CA THR A 3 -6.16 -34.88 13.54
C THR A 3 -5.59 -33.49 13.84
N PRO A 4 -4.75 -32.89 12.97
CA PRO A 4 -4.30 -31.52 13.18
C PRO A 4 -5.57 -30.66 13.24
N GLN A 5 -5.82 -30.01 14.37
CA GLN A 5 -6.80 -28.95 14.48
C GLN A 5 -6.48 -27.96 13.37
N ASN A 6 -7.45 -27.62 12.53
CA ASN A 6 -7.36 -26.52 11.58
C ASN A 6 -6.98 -25.28 12.38
N GLU A 7 -5.71 -24.87 12.28
CA GLU A 7 -5.21 -23.64 12.90
C GLU A 7 -5.84 -22.48 12.13
N THR A 8 -6.97 -21.97 12.62
CA THR A 8 -7.69 -20.83 12.05
C THR A 8 -7.23 -19.55 12.75
N LEU A 9 -7.07 -18.48 11.97
CA LEU A 9 -6.77 -17.15 12.49
C LEU A 9 -8.01 -16.56 13.19
N LYS A 10 -7.79 -15.73 14.22
CA LYS A 10 -8.89 -15.16 15.01
C LYS A 10 -9.47 -13.92 14.33
N ARG A 11 -10.77 -13.89 14.08
CA ARG A 11 -11.49 -12.73 13.49
C ARG A 11 -11.70 -11.63 14.52
N THR A 12 -10.89 -10.58 14.45
CA THR A 12 -10.91 -9.45 15.39
C THR A 12 -11.11 -8.10 14.72
N LEU A 13 -10.77 -7.99 13.43
CA LEU A 13 -10.75 -6.74 12.66
C LEU A 13 -12.12 -6.42 12.05
N GLY A 14 -12.54 -5.15 12.13
CA GLY A 14 -13.76 -4.65 11.50
C GLY A 14 -13.51 -3.92 10.18
N MET A 15 -14.53 -3.21 9.71
CA MET A 15 -14.42 -2.37 8.51
C MET A 15 -13.42 -1.22 8.70
N ARG A 16 -13.40 -0.60 9.90
CA ARG A 16 -12.47 0.48 10.22
C ARG A 16 -11.03 0.04 10.03
N GLU A 17 -10.66 -1.10 10.62
CA GLU A 17 -9.31 -1.66 10.50
C GLU A 17 -9.00 -2.04 9.05
N ALA A 18 -9.95 -2.60 8.30
CA ALA A 18 -9.78 -2.89 6.89
C ALA A 18 -9.45 -1.63 6.08
N VAL A 19 -10.17 -0.51 6.32
CA VAL A 19 -9.91 0.78 5.66
C VAL A 19 -8.57 1.37 6.12
N THR A 20 -8.28 1.42 7.42
CA THR A 20 -7.05 2.04 7.94
C THR A 20 -5.80 1.23 7.58
N ILE A 21 -5.86 -0.09 7.51
CA ILE A 21 -4.76 -0.94 7.04
C ILE A 21 -4.53 -0.68 5.55
N THR A 22 -5.61 -0.70 4.74
CA THR A 22 -5.50 -0.46 3.30
C THR A 22 -4.93 0.92 2.99
N VAL A 23 -5.47 1.97 3.59
CA VAL A 23 -5.01 3.35 3.38
C VAL A 23 -3.63 3.56 4.02
N GLY A 24 -3.41 3.00 5.20
CA GLY A 24 -2.15 3.14 5.92
C GLY A 24 -0.97 2.41 5.27
N THR A 25 -1.21 1.40 4.45
CA THR A 25 -0.15 0.77 3.65
C THR A 25 0.27 1.66 2.47
N VAL A 26 -0.57 2.59 2.07
CA VAL A 26 -0.36 3.44 0.89
C VAL A 26 0.12 4.84 1.26
N VAL A 27 -0.30 5.37 2.42
CA VAL A 27 0.04 6.72 2.89
C VAL A 27 1.36 6.70 3.67
N GLY A 28 2.48 6.78 2.96
CA GLY A 28 3.83 6.74 3.53
C GLY A 28 4.85 7.29 2.55
N VAL A 29 5.98 6.64 2.41
CA VAL A 29 7.11 7.06 1.56
C VAL A 29 6.69 7.36 0.11
N GLY A 30 5.71 6.63 -0.42
CA GLY A 30 5.17 6.88 -1.75
C GLY A 30 4.69 8.32 -1.89
N LEU A 31 3.85 8.80 -0.97
CA LEU A 31 3.35 10.18 -0.99
C LEU A 31 4.42 11.21 -0.63
N PHE A 32 5.12 10.99 0.51
CA PHE A 32 5.97 12.03 1.12
C PHE A 32 7.37 12.14 0.51
N THR A 33 7.78 11.15 -0.29
CA THR A 33 9.04 11.16 -1.02
C THR A 33 8.80 11.14 -2.52
N THR A 34 8.46 10.00 -3.11
CA THR A 34 8.34 9.84 -4.56
C THR A 34 7.25 10.74 -5.16
N GLY A 35 6.04 10.74 -4.57
CA GLY A 35 4.95 11.59 -5.04
C GLY A 35 5.26 13.08 -4.93
N ALA A 36 5.99 13.47 -3.88
CA ALA A 36 6.44 14.84 -3.69
C ALA A 36 7.60 15.24 -4.65
N GLN A 37 8.50 14.32 -4.99
CA GLN A 37 9.53 14.54 -6.03
C GLN A 37 8.89 14.78 -7.41
N ILE A 38 7.79 14.11 -7.73
CA ILE A 38 7.05 14.35 -8.97
C ILE A 38 6.40 15.75 -9.00
N VAL A 39 6.06 16.33 -7.83
CA VAL A 39 5.67 17.75 -7.75
C VAL A 39 6.79 18.64 -8.27
N GLY A 40 8.05 18.36 -7.93
CA GLY A 40 9.21 19.08 -8.48
C GLY A 40 9.30 19.00 -10.01
N SER A 41 8.93 17.85 -10.57
CA SER A 41 8.96 17.62 -12.01
C SER A 41 7.76 18.19 -12.77
N MET A 42 6.57 18.28 -12.14
CA MET A 42 5.31 18.63 -12.82
C MET A 42 4.64 19.90 -12.30
N GLY A 43 5.07 20.43 -11.17
CA GLY A 43 4.36 21.52 -10.51
C GLY A 43 2.90 21.17 -10.21
N SER A 44 1.99 22.11 -10.44
CA SER A 44 0.55 21.92 -10.26
C SER A 44 -0.07 20.86 -11.19
N ALA A 45 0.56 20.56 -12.33
CA ALA A 45 0.10 19.54 -13.27
C ALA A 45 0.17 18.10 -12.68
N VAL A 46 0.84 17.90 -11.54
CA VAL A 46 0.87 16.63 -10.80
C VAL A 46 -0.52 16.08 -10.51
N ILE A 47 -1.53 16.97 -10.34
CA ILE A 47 -2.93 16.56 -10.11
C ILE A 47 -3.47 15.68 -11.25
N LEU A 48 -3.07 15.94 -12.50
CA LEU A 48 -3.48 15.14 -13.65
C LEU A 48 -2.92 13.71 -13.56
N ALA A 49 -1.64 13.57 -13.19
CA ALA A 49 -1.02 12.25 -12.97
C ALA A 49 -1.67 11.52 -11.79
N THR A 50 -1.96 12.23 -10.70
CA THR A 50 -2.63 11.67 -9.50
C THR A 50 -4.06 11.23 -9.82
N PHE A 51 -4.80 12.03 -10.59
CA PHE A 51 -6.14 11.67 -11.05
C PHE A 51 -6.11 10.44 -11.97
N MET A 52 -5.18 10.37 -12.91
CA MET A 52 -5.01 9.21 -13.78
C MET A 52 -4.63 7.96 -12.99
N ALA A 53 -3.74 8.07 -12.01
CA ALA A 53 -3.38 6.96 -11.12
C ALA A 53 -4.60 6.44 -10.34
N MET A 54 -5.48 7.34 -9.85
CA MET A 54 -6.76 6.97 -9.25
C MET A 54 -7.63 6.18 -10.23
N VAL A 55 -7.86 6.72 -11.44
CA VAL A 55 -8.70 6.08 -12.47
C VAL A 55 -8.18 4.69 -12.81
N ILE A 56 -6.86 4.55 -12.99
CA ILE A 56 -6.19 3.28 -13.25
C ILE A 56 -6.42 2.29 -12.09
N SER A 57 -6.48 2.74 -10.85
CA SER A 57 -6.66 1.92 -9.65
C SER A 57 -8.12 1.54 -9.36
N VAL A 58 -9.11 2.33 -9.81
CA VAL A 58 -10.54 2.09 -9.51
C VAL A 58 -11.01 0.74 -10.03
N TYR A 59 -10.72 0.41 -11.29
CA TYR A 59 -11.22 -0.84 -11.85
C TYR A 59 -10.56 -2.07 -11.21
N PRO A 60 -9.24 -2.17 -11.04
CA PRO A 60 -8.60 -3.22 -10.24
C PRO A 60 -9.19 -3.34 -8.83
N SER A 61 -9.48 -2.24 -8.14
CA SER A 61 -10.09 -2.31 -6.79
C SER A 61 -11.45 -3.00 -6.79
N HIS A 62 -12.24 -2.86 -7.86
CA HIS A 62 -13.51 -3.58 -8.04
C HIS A 62 -13.29 -5.07 -8.31
N LEU A 63 -12.24 -5.45 -9.04
CA LEU A 63 -11.87 -6.86 -9.24
C LEU A 63 -11.45 -7.52 -7.92
N TYR A 64 -10.62 -6.84 -7.14
CA TYR A 64 -10.23 -7.31 -5.81
C TYR A 64 -11.42 -7.36 -4.83
N ALA A 65 -12.37 -6.42 -4.93
CA ALA A 65 -13.60 -6.44 -4.16
C ALA A 65 -14.46 -7.68 -4.48
N GLU A 66 -14.52 -8.10 -5.74
CA GLU A 66 -15.19 -9.35 -6.12
C GLU A 66 -14.47 -10.58 -5.59
N MET A 67 -13.16 -10.66 -5.82
CA MET A 67 -12.36 -11.80 -5.41
C MET A 67 -12.36 -11.99 -3.90
N SER A 68 -12.17 -10.90 -3.14
CA SER A 68 -12.16 -10.94 -1.67
C SER A 68 -13.52 -11.28 -1.06
N ALA A 69 -14.61 -10.86 -1.69
CA ALA A 69 -15.95 -11.23 -1.26
C ALA A 69 -16.27 -12.70 -1.54
N ALA A 70 -15.75 -13.25 -2.65
CA ALA A 70 -15.93 -14.66 -2.99
C ALA A 70 -15.02 -15.57 -2.15
N LEU A 71 -13.78 -15.17 -1.92
CA LEU A 71 -12.70 -15.98 -1.35
C LEU A 71 -11.94 -15.20 -0.25
N PRO A 72 -12.53 -15.03 0.96
CA PRO A 72 -11.90 -14.28 2.05
C PRO A 72 -10.85 -15.11 2.82
N PHE A 73 -9.81 -15.58 2.10
CA PHE A 73 -8.71 -16.36 2.66
C PHE A 73 -7.51 -15.53 3.05
N ALA A 74 -6.69 -16.03 3.97
CA ALA A 74 -5.33 -15.54 4.16
C ALA A 74 -4.51 -15.78 2.89
N GLY A 75 -3.65 -14.82 2.54
CA GLY A 75 -2.82 -14.88 1.33
C GLY A 75 -3.45 -14.24 0.09
N GLY A 76 -4.65 -13.64 0.20
CA GLY A 76 -5.24 -12.75 -0.82
C GLY A 76 -4.96 -13.16 -2.27
N THR A 77 -4.23 -12.31 -3.01
CA THR A 77 -3.96 -12.53 -4.44
C THR A 77 -3.20 -13.81 -4.76
N TYR A 78 -2.35 -14.32 -3.84
CA TYR A 78 -1.76 -15.65 -4.01
C TYR A 78 -2.84 -16.70 -4.26
N LYS A 79 -3.88 -16.70 -3.43
CA LYS A 79 -5.01 -17.62 -3.55
C LYS A 79 -5.85 -17.37 -4.79
N TYR A 80 -6.14 -16.11 -5.08
CA TYR A 80 -6.92 -15.75 -6.27
C TYR A 80 -6.22 -16.19 -7.55
N ALA A 81 -4.91 -15.96 -7.65
CA ALA A 81 -4.11 -16.37 -8.79
C ALA A 81 -3.95 -17.89 -8.88
N GLN A 82 -3.78 -18.56 -7.74
CA GLN A 82 -3.66 -20.02 -7.68
C GLN A 82 -4.93 -20.71 -8.24
N LEU A 83 -6.09 -20.27 -7.81
CA LEU A 83 -7.38 -20.83 -8.22
C LEU A 83 -7.77 -20.35 -9.64
N GLY A 84 -7.54 -19.08 -9.96
CA GLY A 84 -7.90 -18.51 -11.25
C GLY A 84 -6.97 -18.90 -12.41
N LEU A 85 -5.67 -18.98 -12.17
CA LEU A 85 -4.66 -19.16 -13.22
C LEU A 85 -3.82 -20.43 -13.05
N GLY A 86 -3.70 -20.93 -11.81
CA GLY A 86 -2.91 -22.11 -11.47
C GLY A 86 -1.80 -21.81 -10.47
N LYS A 87 -1.19 -22.90 -9.94
CA LYS A 87 -0.28 -22.84 -8.80
C LYS A 87 0.97 -21.99 -9.02
N ALA A 88 1.59 -22.08 -10.17
CA ALA A 88 2.77 -21.28 -10.51
C ALA A 88 2.46 -19.78 -10.58
N ALA A 89 1.29 -19.40 -11.13
CA ALA A 89 0.84 -18.02 -11.14
C ALA A 89 0.57 -17.50 -9.73
N GLY A 90 -0.07 -18.33 -8.88
CA GLY A 90 -0.25 -18.01 -7.46
C GLY A 90 1.08 -17.77 -6.78
N MET A 91 2.04 -18.68 -6.96
CA MET A 91 3.39 -18.55 -6.40
C MET A 91 4.06 -17.23 -6.82
N LEU A 92 4.02 -16.90 -8.11
CA LEU A 92 4.60 -15.66 -8.62
C LEU A 92 3.90 -14.42 -8.05
N ALA A 93 2.58 -14.43 -7.92
CA ALA A 93 1.84 -13.34 -7.30
C ALA A 93 2.24 -13.14 -5.84
N GLY A 94 2.22 -14.20 -5.03
CA GLY A 94 2.62 -14.14 -3.62
C GLY A 94 4.09 -13.74 -3.43
N TRP A 95 4.98 -14.25 -4.27
CA TRP A 95 6.42 -13.98 -4.22
C TRP A 95 6.75 -12.51 -4.53
N ASN A 96 6.10 -11.93 -5.53
CA ASN A 96 6.29 -10.51 -5.87
C ASN A 96 5.62 -9.60 -4.83
N PHE A 97 4.45 -9.95 -4.31
CA PHE A 97 3.83 -9.21 -3.21
C PHE A 97 4.73 -9.15 -1.96
N ILE A 98 5.37 -10.27 -1.60
CA ILE A 98 6.33 -10.31 -0.49
C ILE A 98 7.52 -9.40 -0.80
N ALA A 99 8.08 -9.45 -2.02
CA ALA A 99 9.21 -8.60 -2.41
C ALA A 99 8.87 -7.12 -2.31
N SER A 100 7.71 -6.72 -2.84
CA SER A 100 7.24 -5.33 -2.76
C SER A 100 7.15 -4.85 -1.32
N LEU A 101 6.41 -5.54 -0.46
CA LEU A 101 6.21 -5.06 0.91
C LEU A 101 7.47 -5.16 1.81
N VAL A 102 8.38 -6.09 1.56
CA VAL A 102 9.69 -6.11 2.21
C VAL A 102 10.52 -4.89 1.80
N ALA A 103 10.48 -4.53 0.53
CA ALA A 103 11.12 -3.31 0.03
C ALA A 103 10.45 -2.05 0.61
N VAL A 104 9.10 -1.96 0.57
CA VAL A 104 8.35 -0.87 1.20
C VAL A 104 8.72 -0.72 2.68
N THR A 105 8.76 -1.82 3.45
CA THR A 105 9.19 -1.77 4.87
C THR A 105 10.54 -1.09 5.04
N SER A 106 11.50 -1.40 4.17
CA SER A 106 12.85 -0.81 4.24
C SER A 106 12.85 0.67 3.84
N GLY A 107 12.11 1.01 2.79
CA GLY A 107 11.94 2.40 2.31
C GLY A 107 11.25 3.29 3.36
N GLU A 108 10.18 2.81 3.97
CA GLU A 108 9.47 3.53 5.04
C GLU A 108 10.35 3.74 6.28
N ALA A 109 11.13 2.73 6.64
CA ALA A 109 12.05 2.88 7.78
C ALA A 109 13.15 3.91 7.51
N LEU A 110 13.66 3.99 6.28
CA LEU A 110 14.58 5.05 5.87
C LEU A 110 13.88 6.42 5.84
N ALA A 111 12.66 6.52 5.32
CA ALA A 111 11.87 7.75 5.34
C ALA A 111 11.63 8.21 6.79
N PHE A 112 11.24 7.29 7.68
CA PHE A 112 11.16 7.58 9.12
C PHE A 112 12.46 8.22 9.64
N SER A 113 13.63 7.69 9.28
CA SER A 113 14.89 8.24 9.77
C SER A 113 15.10 9.69 9.31
N PHE A 114 14.75 10.02 8.06
CA PHE A 114 14.87 11.37 7.51
C PHE A 114 13.92 12.35 8.21
N TYR A 115 12.63 11.99 8.34
CA TYR A 115 11.65 12.84 9.00
C TYR A 115 11.86 12.92 10.52
N PHE A 116 12.34 11.87 11.15
CA PHE A 116 12.76 11.90 12.56
C PHE A 116 13.90 12.90 12.80
N LYS A 117 14.93 12.89 11.96
CA LYS A 117 16.00 13.90 12.00
C LYS A 117 15.47 15.30 11.73
N THR A 118 14.56 15.44 10.78
CA THR A 118 13.91 16.72 10.46
C THR A 118 13.18 17.32 11.66
N LEU A 119 12.56 16.49 12.49
CA LEU A 119 11.92 16.95 13.73
C LEU A 119 12.89 17.72 14.64
N PHE A 120 14.12 17.27 14.74
CA PHE A 120 15.16 17.95 15.54
C PHE A 120 15.77 19.14 14.76
N ARG A 121 16.01 18.99 13.47
CA ARG A 121 16.50 20.07 12.58
C ARG A 121 15.57 21.29 12.60
N ALA A 122 14.27 21.10 12.76
CA ALA A 122 13.29 22.18 12.91
C ALA A 122 13.63 23.14 14.07
N PHE A 123 14.35 22.68 15.08
CA PHE A 123 14.80 23.45 16.24
C PHE A 123 16.33 23.71 16.25
N GLY A 124 17.00 23.52 15.11
CA GLY A 124 18.43 23.76 14.95
C GLY A 124 19.33 22.66 15.56
N VAL A 125 18.78 21.48 15.87
CA VAL A 125 19.55 20.37 16.44
C VAL A 125 19.81 19.33 15.35
N GLU A 126 21.09 19.03 15.09
CA GLU A 126 21.49 17.93 14.23
C GLU A 126 21.74 16.67 15.04
N LEU A 127 21.14 15.55 14.63
CA LEU A 127 21.34 14.26 15.26
C LEU A 127 22.44 13.49 14.52
N PRO A 128 23.60 13.23 15.17
CA PRO A 128 24.71 12.49 14.56
C PRO A 128 24.49 10.97 14.61
N ILE A 129 23.30 10.52 14.27
CA ILE A 129 22.91 9.10 14.28
C ILE A 129 22.79 8.63 12.84
N SER A 130 23.30 7.43 12.54
CA SER A 130 23.17 6.81 11.22
C SER A 130 21.70 6.58 10.85
N ASP A 131 21.31 6.87 9.58
CA ASP A 131 19.97 6.60 9.06
C ASP A 131 19.62 5.11 9.15
N VAL A 132 20.58 4.23 8.88
CA VAL A 132 20.41 2.77 8.99
C VAL A 132 20.06 2.37 10.42
N LEU A 133 20.73 2.94 11.43
CA LEU A 133 20.45 2.63 12.83
C LEU A 133 19.07 3.14 13.25
N LEU A 134 18.71 4.36 12.85
CA LEU A 134 17.37 4.92 13.12
C LEU A 134 16.29 4.12 12.43
N ALA A 135 16.50 3.70 11.19
CA ALA A 135 15.55 2.89 10.42
C ALA A 135 15.37 1.48 11.02
N ALA A 136 16.41 0.88 11.59
CA ALA A 136 16.32 -0.44 12.20
C ALA A 136 15.40 -0.47 13.43
N ILE A 137 15.31 0.63 14.19
CA ILE A 137 14.51 0.71 15.42
C ILE A 137 13.02 0.41 15.17
N PRO A 138 12.30 1.10 14.27
CA PRO A 138 10.89 0.82 14.03
C PRO A 138 10.67 -0.56 13.40
N ILE A 139 11.57 -1.07 12.56
CA ILE A 139 11.44 -2.44 12.02
C ILE A 139 11.41 -3.45 13.16
N VAL A 140 12.39 -3.38 14.10
CA VAL A 140 12.45 -4.28 15.26
C VAL A 140 11.21 -4.11 16.13
N LEU A 141 10.77 -2.87 16.40
CA LEU A 141 9.57 -2.58 17.17
C LEU A 141 8.34 -3.28 16.56
N PHE A 142 8.14 -3.14 15.25
CA PHE A 142 6.97 -3.70 14.58
C PHE A 142 7.06 -5.21 14.36
N ILE A 143 8.25 -5.81 14.27
CA ILE A 143 8.42 -7.27 14.36
C ILE A 143 7.87 -7.77 15.69
N VAL A 144 8.28 -7.15 16.80
CA VAL A 144 7.86 -7.55 18.15
C VAL A 144 6.34 -7.40 18.30
N THR A 145 5.78 -6.23 17.95
CA THR A 145 4.34 -5.98 18.10
C THR A 145 3.48 -6.91 17.23
N ASN A 146 3.91 -7.21 16.00
CA ASN A 146 3.18 -8.11 15.10
C ASN A 146 3.24 -9.58 15.55
N ILE A 147 4.29 -10.01 16.25
CA ILE A 147 4.33 -11.34 16.88
C ILE A 147 3.31 -11.42 18.01
N HIS A 148 3.08 -10.33 18.77
CA HIS A 148 2.18 -10.30 19.92
C HIS A 148 0.69 -10.36 19.57
N GLY A 149 0.30 -10.22 18.32
CA GLY A 149 -1.05 -10.51 17.85
C GLY A 149 -1.68 -9.44 16.96
N THR A 150 -2.63 -9.87 16.15
CA THR A 150 -3.30 -9.07 15.11
C THR A 150 -4.18 -7.97 15.69
N GLU A 151 -4.82 -8.22 16.85
CA GLU A 151 -5.65 -7.21 17.50
C GLU A 151 -4.82 -5.99 17.93
N MET A 152 -3.61 -6.23 18.45
CA MET A 152 -2.66 -5.17 18.79
C MET A 152 -2.24 -4.41 17.54
N THR A 153 -1.92 -5.12 16.46
CA THR A 153 -1.58 -4.53 15.16
C THR A 153 -2.68 -3.62 14.63
N GLY A 154 -3.95 -4.05 14.67
CA GLY A 154 -5.08 -3.26 14.22
C GLY A 154 -5.35 -2.02 15.09
N ARG A 155 -5.19 -2.13 16.41
CA ARG A 155 -5.33 -0.98 17.34
C ARG A 155 -4.25 0.07 17.11
N LEU A 156 -2.99 -0.36 16.95
CA LEU A 156 -1.87 0.52 16.63
C LEU A 156 -2.08 1.21 15.28
N GLN A 157 -2.55 0.47 14.28
CA GLN A 157 -2.86 1.00 12.96
C GLN A 157 -3.87 2.14 13.02
N ASN A 158 -4.98 1.95 13.74
CA ASN A 158 -5.95 3.00 13.96
C ASN A 158 -5.34 4.21 14.67
N GLY A 159 -4.51 3.97 15.71
CA GLY A 159 -3.82 5.01 16.45
C GLY A 159 -2.93 5.88 15.58
N PHE A 160 -2.07 5.24 14.75
CA PHE A 160 -1.17 5.95 13.83
C PHE A 160 -1.94 6.75 12.79
N MET A 161 -2.99 6.18 12.20
CA MET A 161 -3.80 6.87 11.19
C MET A 161 -4.55 8.06 11.78
N PHE A 162 -5.16 7.93 12.96
CA PHE A 162 -5.84 9.07 13.60
C PHE A 162 -4.85 10.15 14.05
N PHE A 163 -3.68 9.77 14.53
CA PHE A 163 -2.60 10.70 14.84
C PHE A 163 -2.16 11.45 13.58
N PHE A 164 -1.89 10.71 12.49
CA PHE A 164 -1.53 11.29 11.20
C PHE A 164 -2.56 12.31 10.72
N TRP A 165 -3.85 11.94 10.70
CA TRP A 165 -4.92 12.84 10.25
C TRP A 165 -5.05 14.07 11.14
N GLY A 166 -4.96 13.91 12.47
CA GLY A 166 -5.00 15.02 13.40
C GLY A 166 -3.88 16.02 13.17
N VAL A 167 -2.65 15.52 13.03
CA VAL A 167 -1.47 16.35 12.77
C VAL A 167 -1.53 16.98 11.37
N ALA A 168 -1.97 16.24 10.36
CA ALA A 168 -2.12 16.72 8.99
C ALA A 168 -3.10 17.90 8.89
N ILE A 169 -4.23 17.82 9.60
CA ILE A 169 -5.20 18.92 9.64
C ILE A 169 -4.62 20.16 10.32
N ILE A 170 -3.95 19.99 11.46
CA ILE A 170 -3.30 21.10 12.17
C ILE A 170 -2.23 21.74 11.28
N TRP A 171 -1.36 20.92 10.67
CA TRP A 171 -0.33 21.40 9.77
C TRP A 171 -0.92 22.13 8.55
N ALA A 172 -1.96 21.58 7.94
CA ALA A 172 -2.61 22.21 6.79
C ALA A 172 -3.17 23.60 7.18
N LEU A 173 -3.80 23.73 8.35
CA LEU A 173 -4.27 25.04 8.84
C LEU A 173 -3.12 26.03 9.09
N MET A 174 -1.98 25.56 9.60
CA MET A 174 -0.77 26.39 9.77
C MET A 174 -0.17 26.84 8.44
N MET A 175 -0.35 26.07 7.37
CA MET A 175 0.22 26.35 6.04
C MET A 175 -0.63 27.30 5.21
N ILE A 176 -1.93 27.44 5.46
CA ILE A 176 -2.82 28.32 4.67
C ILE A 176 -2.25 29.74 4.47
N PRO A 177 -1.69 30.42 5.50
CA PRO A 177 -1.13 31.75 5.31
C PRO A 177 0.13 31.81 4.44
N ASN A 178 0.77 30.66 4.21
CA ASN A 178 2.03 30.56 3.45
C ASN A 178 1.79 30.08 2.01
N ILE A 179 0.55 30.00 1.58
CA ILE A 179 0.21 29.56 0.23
C ILE A 179 0.36 30.72 -0.76
N HIS A 180 1.20 30.53 -1.76
CA HIS A 180 1.41 31.45 -2.86
C HIS A 180 0.62 30.99 -4.09
N LEU A 181 -0.55 31.61 -4.35
CA LEU A 181 -1.42 31.25 -5.48
C LEU A 181 -0.68 31.32 -6.85
N PRO A 182 0.21 32.28 -7.12
CA PRO A 182 0.98 32.28 -8.37
C PRO A 182 1.79 31.03 -8.64
N SER A 183 2.22 30.28 -7.60
CA SER A 183 2.99 29.03 -7.76
C SER A 183 2.23 27.98 -8.57
N TYR A 184 0.90 28.02 -8.57
CA TYR A 184 0.08 27.06 -9.34
C TYR A 184 0.04 27.37 -10.84
N MET A 185 0.42 28.60 -11.26
CA MET A 185 0.47 29.01 -12.66
C MET A 185 1.83 28.78 -13.30
N VAL A 186 2.84 28.42 -12.50
CA VAL A 186 4.20 28.16 -12.98
C VAL A 186 4.38 26.66 -13.17
N LEU A 187 4.79 26.27 -14.37
CA LEU A 187 5.18 24.88 -14.65
C LEU A 187 6.70 24.80 -14.67
N PRO A 188 7.30 23.77 -14.06
CA PRO A 188 8.74 23.52 -14.12
C PRO A 188 9.24 23.38 -15.57
N GLU A 189 10.51 23.70 -15.81
CA GLU A 189 11.14 23.54 -17.12
C GLU A 189 11.05 22.14 -17.69
N SER A 190 11.05 21.14 -16.83
CA SER A 190 10.85 19.72 -17.17
C SER A 190 9.54 19.43 -17.90
N MET A 191 8.54 20.30 -17.76
CA MET A 191 7.28 20.22 -18.50
C MET A 191 7.37 20.75 -19.93
N ASN A 192 8.41 21.54 -20.26
CA ASN A 192 8.60 22.06 -21.59
C ASN A 192 9.03 20.93 -22.54
N GLY A 193 8.16 20.62 -23.52
CA GLY A 193 8.41 19.53 -24.49
C GLY A 193 8.21 18.12 -23.90
N LEU A 194 7.48 17.98 -22.79
CA LEU A 194 7.16 16.70 -22.20
C LEU A 194 6.47 15.79 -23.23
N SER A 195 7.07 14.65 -23.52
CA SER A 195 6.45 13.65 -24.38
C SER A 195 5.33 12.89 -23.64
N GLY A 196 4.33 12.42 -24.38
CA GLY A 196 3.30 11.56 -23.78
C GLY A 196 3.88 10.29 -23.12
N TRP A 197 5.01 9.79 -23.64
CA TRP A 197 5.71 8.65 -23.08
C TRP A 197 6.32 8.96 -21.72
N THR A 198 6.99 10.10 -21.58
CA THR A 198 7.54 10.57 -20.29
C THR A 198 6.43 10.85 -19.28
N PHE A 199 5.30 11.41 -19.72
CA PHE A 199 4.13 11.63 -18.85
C PHE A 199 3.57 10.32 -18.30
N ILE A 200 3.49 9.25 -19.13
CA ILE A 200 3.07 7.92 -18.64
C ILE A 200 4.05 7.38 -17.58
N GLY A 201 5.34 7.62 -17.72
CA GLY A 201 6.34 7.28 -16.70
C GLY A 201 6.09 8.00 -15.38
N MET A 202 5.78 9.30 -15.41
CA MET A 202 5.40 10.07 -14.21
C MET A 202 4.10 9.53 -13.58
N VAL A 203 3.10 9.18 -14.41
CA VAL A 203 1.87 8.51 -13.92
C VAL A 203 2.19 7.19 -13.25
N ALA A 204 3.12 6.38 -13.78
CA ALA A 204 3.53 5.12 -13.17
C ALA A 204 4.18 5.33 -11.80
N MET A 205 5.03 6.35 -11.65
CA MET A 205 5.63 6.72 -10.38
C MET A 205 4.60 7.22 -9.36
N ILE A 206 3.64 8.05 -9.78
CA ILE A 206 2.51 8.47 -8.92
C ILE A 206 1.60 7.29 -8.60
N TRP A 207 1.39 6.36 -9.54
CA TRP A 207 0.59 5.18 -9.29
C TRP A 207 1.18 4.30 -8.17
N TRP A 208 2.49 4.30 -7.97
CA TRP A 208 3.10 3.61 -6.83
C TRP A 208 2.55 4.12 -5.49
N CYS A 209 2.18 5.41 -5.41
CA CYS A 209 1.46 5.94 -4.24
C CYS A 209 0.03 5.36 -4.06
N PHE A 210 -0.46 4.56 -4.99
CA PHE A 210 -1.75 3.85 -4.93
C PHE A 210 -1.59 2.35 -4.73
N ALA A 211 -0.38 1.79 -4.94
CA ALA A 211 -0.12 0.38 -4.75
C ALA A 211 -0.33 -0.04 -3.29
N GLY A 212 -0.85 -1.24 -3.08
CA GLY A 212 -1.14 -1.75 -1.74
C GLY A 212 -2.59 -1.55 -1.27
N PHE A 213 -3.48 -0.98 -2.10
CA PHE A 213 -4.89 -0.80 -1.73
C PHE A 213 -5.61 -2.12 -1.41
N GLU A 214 -5.12 -3.25 -1.87
CA GLU A 214 -5.67 -4.57 -1.65
C GLU A 214 -5.07 -5.33 -0.45
N THR A 215 -4.16 -4.74 0.30
CA THR A 215 -3.46 -5.41 1.41
C THR A 215 -4.40 -6.00 2.45
N CYS A 216 -5.56 -5.39 2.68
CA CYS A 216 -6.58 -5.96 3.57
C CYS A 216 -7.11 -7.33 3.09
N CYS A 217 -6.99 -7.67 1.80
CA CYS A 217 -7.40 -9.01 1.30
C CYS A 217 -6.58 -10.14 1.93
N ALA A 218 -5.32 -9.87 2.28
CA ALA A 218 -4.45 -10.85 2.94
C ALA A 218 -4.94 -11.22 4.36
N LEU A 219 -5.72 -10.33 4.97
CA LEU A 219 -6.28 -10.47 6.32
C LEU A 219 -7.73 -11.01 6.29
N GLY A 220 -8.17 -11.59 5.18
CA GLY A 220 -9.55 -12.05 5.00
C GLY A 220 -10.04 -13.00 6.10
N GLU A 221 -9.16 -13.87 6.63
CA GLU A 221 -9.48 -14.77 7.74
C GLU A 221 -9.53 -14.07 9.10
N GLU A 222 -9.01 -12.84 9.22
CA GLU A 222 -8.96 -12.06 10.48
C GLU A 222 -10.02 -10.95 10.53
N ILE A 223 -10.67 -10.66 9.40
CA ILE A 223 -11.73 -9.63 9.28
C ILE A 223 -13.11 -10.24 9.59
N LYS A 224 -13.89 -9.54 10.42
CA LYS A 224 -15.31 -9.85 10.68
C LYS A 224 -16.15 -9.53 9.45
N HIS A 225 -17.09 -10.40 9.10
CA HIS A 225 -17.95 -10.27 7.92
C HIS A 225 -17.18 -9.85 6.66
N PRO A 226 -16.11 -10.59 6.28
CA PRO A 226 -15.19 -10.18 5.23
C PRO A 226 -15.88 -10.01 3.87
N ARG A 227 -16.92 -10.81 3.59
CA ARG A 227 -17.72 -10.73 2.36
C ARG A 227 -18.44 -9.39 2.19
N ILE A 228 -18.59 -8.61 3.28
CA ILE A 228 -19.22 -7.30 3.31
C ILE A 228 -18.17 -6.21 3.47
N ASN A 229 -17.27 -6.36 4.45
CA ASN A 229 -16.33 -5.30 4.84
C ASN A 229 -15.20 -5.12 3.83
N LEU A 230 -14.62 -6.21 3.29
CA LEU A 230 -13.54 -6.12 2.30
C LEU A 230 -13.97 -5.38 1.02
N PRO A 231 -15.08 -5.75 0.35
CA PRO A 231 -15.52 -5.01 -0.84
C PRO A 231 -15.80 -3.54 -0.60
N ARG A 232 -16.24 -3.19 0.62
CA ARG A 232 -16.53 -1.81 1.01
C ARG A 232 -15.24 -1.00 1.16
N ALA A 233 -14.27 -1.55 1.88
CA ALA A 233 -12.96 -0.93 2.07
C ALA A 233 -12.24 -0.73 0.73
N LEU A 234 -12.16 -1.78 -0.09
CA LEU A 234 -11.49 -1.76 -1.39
C LEU A 234 -12.06 -0.71 -2.35
N LYS A 235 -13.39 -0.60 -2.43
CA LYS A 235 -14.04 0.39 -3.30
C LYS A 235 -13.82 1.85 -2.86
N LEU A 236 -13.53 2.09 -1.60
CA LEU A 236 -13.24 3.43 -1.08
C LEU A 236 -11.76 3.80 -1.23
N SER A 237 -10.86 2.84 -1.17
CA SER A 237 -9.42 3.09 -1.05
C SER A 237 -8.83 3.97 -2.18
N PRO A 238 -9.09 3.77 -3.49
CA PRO A 238 -8.50 4.64 -4.52
C PRO A 238 -8.90 6.11 -4.36
N PHE A 239 -10.13 6.37 -3.92
CA PHE A 239 -10.63 7.73 -3.72
C PHE A 239 -10.01 8.39 -2.48
N ILE A 240 -9.83 7.63 -1.38
CA ILE A 240 -9.14 8.11 -0.18
C ILE A 240 -7.70 8.49 -0.54
N VAL A 241 -7.01 7.59 -1.23
CA VAL A 241 -5.62 7.79 -1.65
C VAL A 241 -5.50 9.00 -2.58
N PHE A 242 -6.42 9.16 -3.54
CA PHE A 242 -6.47 10.33 -4.41
C PHE A 242 -6.60 11.62 -3.59
N ALA A 243 -7.57 11.69 -2.71
CA ALA A 243 -7.83 12.90 -1.93
C ALA A 243 -6.63 13.29 -1.07
N VAL A 244 -6.00 12.30 -0.41
CA VAL A 244 -4.81 12.53 0.42
C VAL A 244 -3.65 13.05 -0.43
N ASN A 245 -3.30 12.35 -1.52
CA ASN A 245 -2.21 12.76 -2.39
C ASN A 245 -2.46 14.16 -2.97
N ALA A 246 -3.65 14.40 -3.53
CA ALA A 246 -4.00 15.67 -4.14
C ALA A 246 -3.90 16.86 -3.15
N ILE A 247 -4.40 16.68 -1.92
CA ILE A 247 -4.35 17.73 -0.90
C ILE A 247 -2.90 18.02 -0.48
N PHE A 248 -2.10 17.00 -0.18
CA PHE A 248 -0.70 17.21 0.21
C PHE A 248 0.14 17.79 -0.91
N GLN A 249 -0.02 17.31 -2.15
CA GLN A 249 0.65 17.87 -3.34
C GLN A 249 0.25 19.33 -3.55
N TRP A 250 -1.02 19.68 -3.35
CA TRP A 250 -1.49 21.06 -3.44
C TRP A 250 -0.74 21.95 -2.44
N PHE A 251 -0.68 21.56 -1.17
CA PHE A 251 0.08 22.33 -0.17
C PHE A 251 1.55 22.48 -0.56
N LEU A 252 2.18 21.40 -1.04
CA LEU A 252 3.59 21.44 -1.42
C LEU A 252 3.85 22.43 -2.57
N VAL A 253 3.02 22.43 -3.62
CA VAL A 253 3.10 23.40 -4.73
C VAL A 253 2.95 24.82 -4.22
N GLY A 254 1.98 25.08 -3.32
CA GLY A 254 1.69 26.42 -2.85
C GLY A 254 2.69 26.97 -1.84
N ILE A 255 3.37 26.12 -1.09
CA ILE A 255 4.36 26.51 -0.07
C ILE A 255 5.71 26.84 -0.73
N VAL A 256 6.14 26.03 -1.71
CA VAL A 256 7.46 26.17 -2.31
C VAL A 256 7.50 27.35 -3.25
N PRO A 257 8.52 28.26 -3.13
CA PRO A 257 8.70 29.33 -4.10
C PRO A 257 8.88 28.77 -5.52
N PRO A 258 8.26 29.38 -6.54
CA PRO A 258 8.25 28.84 -7.91
C PRO A 258 9.66 28.54 -8.47
N GLU A 259 10.65 29.38 -8.13
CA GLU A 259 12.06 29.25 -8.56
C GLU A 259 12.75 28.00 -7.97
N HIS A 260 12.28 27.49 -6.83
CA HIS A 260 12.84 26.32 -6.15
C HIS A 260 12.03 25.03 -6.39
N LEU A 261 10.90 25.12 -7.09
CA LEU A 261 9.99 23.98 -7.24
C LEU A 261 10.67 22.78 -7.90
N GLY A 262 11.55 23.03 -8.90
CA GLY A 262 12.32 21.97 -9.58
C GLY A 262 13.30 21.21 -8.69
N GLU A 263 13.81 21.85 -7.62
CA GLU A 263 14.77 21.23 -6.69
C GLU A 263 14.14 20.09 -5.87
N LEU A 264 12.81 20.07 -5.76
CA LEU A 264 12.10 18.97 -5.07
C LEU A 264 12.30 17.63 -5.78
N ALA A 265 12.60 17.59 -7.07
CA ALA A 265 12.77 16.36 -7.83
C ALA A 265 13.91 15.47 -7.27
N ASP A 266 14.95 16.08 -6.70
CA ASP A 266 16.12 15.40 -6.16
C ASP A 266 16.16 15.41 -4.59
N ALA A 267 15.13 15.98 -3.96
CA ALA A 267 15.06 16.13 -2.51
C ALA A 267 14.83 14.77 -1.81
N SER A 268 15.55 14.50 -0.70
CA SER A 268 15.35 13.27 0.09
C SER A 268 14.13 13.34 1.01
N ALA A 269 13.79 14.53 1.50
CA ALA A 269 12.61 14.81 2.32
C ALA A 269 11.84 16.01 1.71
N PRO A 270 11.19 15.86 0.54
CA PRO A 270 10.72 16.98 -0.29
C PRO A 270 9.81 17.95 0.46
N PHE A 271 8.93 17.47 1.33
CA PHE A 271 8.07 18.35 2.14
C PHE A 271 8.85 19.21 3.13
N ALA A 272 9.83 18.61 3.80
CA ALA A 272 10.66 19.32 4.76
C ALA A 272 11.62 20.30 4.07
N ASP A 273 12.21 19.84 2.97
CA ASP A 273 13.13 20.65 2.16
C ASP A 273 12.37 21.81 1.49
N GLY A 274 11.17 21.58 0.96
CA GLY A 274 10.30 22.61 0.41
C GLY A 274 9.89 23.65 1.46
N MET A 275 9.56 23.24 2.68
CA MET A 275 9.31 24.18 3.78
C MET A 275 10.56 25.00 4.14
N ALA A 276 11.75 24.37 4.14
CA ALA A 276 13.01 25.06 4.41
C ALA A 276 13.33 26.09 3.31
N MET A 277 13.11 25.75 2.02
CA MET A 277 13.23 26.68 0.89
C MET A 277 12.31 27.91 1.04
N ALA A 278 11.12 27.70 1.60
CA ALA A 278 10.18 28.77 1.92
C ALA A 278 10.48 29.53 3.24
N GLY A 279 11.57 29.18 3.93
CA GLY A 279 11.90 29.76 5.23
C GLY A 279 10.99 29.33 6.39
N ILE A 280 10.18 28.28 6.19
CA ILE A 280 9.23 27.79 7.20
C ILE A 280 9.93 26.74 8.04
N LEU A 281 10.37 27.13 9.21
CA LEU A 281 11.05 26.29 10.22
C LEU A 281 10.25 26.22 11.54
N GLY A 282 10.80 25.59 12.55
CA GLY A 282 10.21 25.52 13.90
C GLY A 282 8.98 24.62 13.97
N LEU A 283 7.94 25.08 14.66
CA LEU A 283 6.73 24.27 14.95
C LEU A 283 6.05 23.70 13.70
N PRO A 284 5.83 24.45 12.61
CA PRO A 284 5.15 23.89 11.42
C PRO A 284 5.93 22.72 10.82
N MET A 285 7.25 22.83 10.70
CA MET A 285 8.11 21.76 10.22
C MET A 285 8.13 20.57 11.17
N ALA A 286 8.19 20.82 12.48
CA ALA A 286 8.16 19.78 13.51
C ALA A 286 6.82 19.01 13.49
N PHE A 287 5.68 19.70 13.36
CA PHE A 287 4.38 19.05 13.23
C PHE A 287 4.31 18.14 12.01
N LEU A 288 4.74 18.64 10.83
CA LEU A 288 4.78 17.82 9.62
C LEU A 288 5.66 16.59 9.81
N ALA A 289 6.89 16.79 10.26
CA ALA A 289 7.85 15.72 10.47
C ALA A 289 7.35 14.66 11.47
N ALA A 290 6.74 15.09 12.58
CA ALA A 290 6.11 14.19 13.55
C ALA A 290 4.93 13.41 12.95
N GLY A 291 4.07 14.09 12.17
CA GLY A 291 2.93 13.47 11.50
C GLY A 291 3.34 12.40 10.51
N ILE A 292 4.34 12.67 9.68
CA ILE A 292 4.88 11.71 8.72
C ILE A 292 5.56 10.56 9.46
N ALA A 293 6.55 10.81 10.31
CA ALA A 293 7.34 9.79 10.97
C ALA A 293 6.50 8.86 11.86
N PHE A 294 5.70 9.42 12.79
CA PHE A 294 4.96 8.63 13.78
C PHE A 294 3.52 8.31 13.38
N GLY A 295 3.01 8.90 12.32
CA GLY A 295 1.69 8.61 11.76
C GLY A 295 1.78 7.84 10.45
N GLY A 296 2.24 8.48 9.38
CA GLY A 296 2.35 7.91 8.04
C GLY A 296 3.29 6.71 7.98
N ASP A 297 4.59 6.93 8.23
CA ASP A 297 5.61 5.88 8.11
C ASP A 297 5.36 4.72 9.09
N PHE A 298 4.96 5.02 10.35
CA PHE A 298 4.62 3.97 11.33
C PHE A 298 3.39 3.16 10.93
N SER A 299 2.39 3.80 10.30
CA SER A 299 1.22 3.12 9.77
C SER A 299 1.60 2.14 8.67
N THR A 300 2.41 2.58 7.70
CA THR A 300 2.88 1.74 6.61
C THR A 300 3.82 0.63 7.10
N LEU A 301 4.76 0.94 8.00
CA LEU A 301 5.64 -0.05 8.63
C LEU A 301 4.86 -1.15 9.36
N ASN A 302 3.85 -0.76 10.14
CA ASN A 302 3.02 -1.71 10.86
C ASN A 302 2.28 -2.67 9.91
N SER A 303 1.70 -2.15 8.82
CA SER A 303 0.97 -2.95 7.83
C SER A 303 1.91 -3.76 6.93
N SER A 304 3.02 -3.20 6.47
CA SER A 304 3.99 -3.87 5.60
C SER A 304 4.76 -5.00 6.30
N ILE A 305 4.89 -4.95 7.62
CA ILE A 305 5.41 -6.07 8.44
C ILE A 305 4.31 -7.08 8.80
N ALA A 306 3.05 -6.63 8.95
CA ALA A 306 1.95 -7.51 9.29
C ALA A 306 1.52 -8.42 8.12
N VAL A 307 1.40 -7.87 6.92
CA VAL A 307 0.69 -8.51 5.80
C VAL A 307 1.50 -9.59 5.08
N PRO A 308 2.76 -9.40 4.65
CA PRO A 308 3.52 -10.40 3.88
C PRO A 308 3.68 -11.75 4.57
N PRO A 309 3.84 -11.82 5.90
CA PRO A 309 3.94 -13.11 6.59
C PRO A 309 2.70 -14.00 6.41
N ARG A 310 1.51 -13.42 6.17
CA ARG A 310 0.28 -14.18 5.89
C ARG A 310 0.34 -14.84 4.51
N TYR A 311 0.95 -14.18 3.53
CA TYR A 311 1.23 -14.80 2.21
C TYR A 311 2.21 -15.94 2.35
N LEU A 312 3.35 -15.71 3.02
CA LEU A 312 4.37 -16.72 3.22
C LEU A 312 3.83 -17.93 4.02
N PHE A 313 3.00 -17.69 5.03
CA PHE A 313 2.28 -18.70 5.79
C PHE A 313 1.34 -19.52 4.89
N ALA A 314 0.50 -18.87 4.07
CA ALA A 314 -0.42 -19.54 3.17
C ALA A 314 0.33 -20.40 2.14
N MET A 315 1.39 -19.86 1.53
CA MET A 315 2.25 -20.57 0.57
C MET A 315 2.93 -21.79 1.20
N ALA A 316 3.40 -21.66 2.46
CA ALA A 316 4.05 -22.76 3.19
C ALA A 316 3.06 -23.84 3.62
N ARG A 317 1.85 -23.45 4.05
CA ARG A 317 0.76 -24.37 4.41
C ARG A 317 0.40 -25.29 3.26
N GLU A 318 0.49 -24.81 2.03
CA GLU A 318 0.15 -25.53 0.81
C GLU A 318 1.32 -26.20 0.08
N GLY A 319 2.51 -26.12 0.64
CA GLY A 319 3.68 -26.80 0.09
C GLY A 319 4.42 -26.02 -1.00
N SER A 320 4.01 -24.78 -1.31
CA SER A 320 4.72 -23.89 -2.24
C SER A 320 5.99 -23.31 -1.65
N MET A 321 6.12 -23.32 -0.30
CA MET A 321 7.29 -22.82 0.45
C MET A 321 7.64 -23.79 1.58
N PRO A 322 8.84 -23.67 2.21
CA PRO A 322 9.23 -24.52 3.34
C PRO A 322 8.21 -24.47 4.48
N LYS A 323 7.81 -25.65 4.98
CA LYS A 323 6.77 -25.79 6.03
C LYS A 323 7.08 -25.07 7.34
N VAL A 324 8.33 -24.68 7.59
CA VAL A 324 8.71 -23.90 8.78
C VAL A 324 7.97 -22.56 8.85
N PHE A 325 7.65 -21.96 7.71
CA PHE A 325 6.93 -20.69 7.63
C PHE A 325 5.42 -20.82 7.93
N ALA A 326 4.90 -22.03 7.97
CA ALA A 326 3.52 -22.30 8.40
C ALA A 326 3.37 -22.47 9.92
N ARG A 327 4.42 -22.22 10.72
CA ARG A 327 4.36 -22.33 12.18
C ARG A 327 3.72 -21.08 12.80
N LEU A 328 2.65 -21.30 13.58
CA LEU A 328 2.03 -20.25 14.39
C LEU A 328 2.65 -20.19 15.78
N HIS A 329 2.65 -19.00 16.36
CA HIS A 329 3.08 -18.80 17.74
C HIS A 329 2.10 -19.44 18.72
N PRO A 330 2.55 -20.27 19.71
CA PRO A 330 1.64 -21.04 20.55
C PRO A 330 0.60 -20.20 21.30
N ARG A 331 0.99 -19.00 21.74
CA ARG A 331 0.12 -18.12 22.53
C ARG A 331 -0.67 -17.11 21.66
N TYR A 332 -0.01 -16.53 20.66
CA TYR A 332 -0.56 -15.40 19.91
C TYR A 332 -1.19 -15.79 18.58
N GLN A 333 -0.98 -17.03 18.14
CA GLN A 333 -1.51 -17.58 16.87
C GLN A 333 -1.13 -16.71 15.64
N THR A 334 0.07 -16.13 15.66
CA THR A 334 0.66 -15.34 14.57
C THR A 334 1.75 -16.14 13.86
N PRO A 335 2.02 -15.95 12.57
CA PRO A 335 3.06 -16.64 11.81
C PRO A 335 4.46 -16.08 12.15
N TRP A 336 4.92 -16.26 13.37
CA TRP A 336 6.10 -15.62 13.96
C TRP A 336 7.40 -15.88 13.20
N VAL A 337 7.57 -17.10 12.63
CA VAL A 337 8.78 -17.44 11.85
C VAL A 337 8.82 -16.62 10.56
N SER A 338 7.67 -16.48 9.89
CA SER A 338 7.55 -15.65 8.69
C SER A 338 7.79 -14.17 9.01
N ILE A 339 7.26 -13.66 10.14
CA ILE A 339 7.48 -12.28 10.60
C ILE A 339 8.96 -12.02 10.83
N LEU A 340 9.65 -12.90 11.56
CA LEU A 340 11.09 -12.77 11.83
C LEU A 340 11.93 -12.81 10.55
N PHE A 341 11.63 -13.75 9.66
CA PHE A 341 12.38 -13.93 8.40
C PHE A 341 12.26 -12.69 7.50
N LEU A 342 11.03 -12.23 7.27
CA LEU A 342 10.79 -11.07 6.38
C LEU A 342 11.28 -9.77 7.03
N GLY A 343 11.13 -9.62 8.34
CA GLY A 343 11.69 -8.49 9.08
C GLY A 343 13.22 -8.45 9.01
N ALA A 344 13.89 -9.59 9.13
CA ALA A 344 15.34 -9.67 8.95
C ALA A 344 15.77 -9.30 7.53
N LEU A 345 15.00 -9.73 6.52
CA LEU A 345 15.27 -9.35 5.11
C LEU A 345 15.10 -7.84 4.90
N SER A 346 14.07 -7.23 5.52
CA SER A 346 13.90 -5.77 5.48
C SER A 346 15.06 -5.04 6.16
N LEU A 347 15.59 -5.54 7.28
CA LEU A 347 16.78 -4.98 7.94
C LEU A 347 18.02 -5.03 7.05
N VAL A 348 18.16 -6.04 6.19
CA VAL A 348 19.24 -6.09 5.19
C VAL A 348 19.05 -5.04 4.10
N LEU A 349 17.83 -4.83 3.62
CA LEU A 349 17.54 -3.86 2.55
C LEU A 349 17.72 -2.40 2.99
N VAL A 350 17.68 -2.08 4.28
CA VAL A 350 17.97 -0.71 4.80
C VAL A 350 19.38 -0.21 4.43
N PHE A 351 20.31 -1.13 4.11
CA PHE A 351 21.67 -0.74 3.67
C PHE A 351 21.74 -0.27 2.20
N TYR A 352 20.63 -0.36 1.45
CA TYR A 352 20.59 0.08 0.06
C TYR A 352 19.89 1.44 -0.07
N PRO A 353 20.21 2.23 -1.13
CA PRO A 353 19.53 3.50 -1.39
C PRO A 353 18.01 3.32 -1.54
N ILE A 354 17.24 4.30 -1.04
CA ILE A 354 15.78 4.29 -1.10
C ILE A 354 15.24 4.19 -2.54
N THR A 355 15.95 4.79 -3.50
CA THR A 355 15.61 4.72 -4.93
C THR A 355 15.70 3.32 -5.50
N PHE A 356 16.71 2.53 -5.10
CA PHE A 356 16.82 1.12 -5.48
C PHE A 356 15.67 0.31 -4.88
N VAL A 357 15.39 0.52 -3.60
CA VAL A 357 14.30 -0.17 -2.89
C VAL A 357 12.95 0.14 -3.53
N ALA A 358 12.69 1.41 -3.88
CA ALA A 358 11.48 1.84 -4.58
C ALA A 358 11.34 1.19 -5.97
N SER A 359 12.42 1.12 -6.75
CA SER A 359 12.41 0.50 -8.07
C SER A 359 12.08 -1.00 -8.03
N VAL A 360 12.64 -1.72 -7.04
CA VAL A 360 12.34 -3.15 -6.81
C VAL A 360 10.87 -3.35 -6.43
N SER A 361 10.36 -2.49 -5.53
CA SER A 361 8.97 -2.52 -5.12
C SER A 361 8.03 -2.28 -6.30
N LEU A 362 8.27 -1.25 -7.10
CA LEU A 362 7.40 -0.87 -8.21
C LEU A 362 7.32 -1.96 -9.29
N PHE A 363 8.44 -2.62 -9.63
CA PHE A 363 8.41 -3.78 -10.53
C PHE A 363 7.54 -4.89 -9.95
N ALA A 364 7.79 -5.24 -8.69
CA ALA A 364 7.09 -6.33 -8.02
C ALA A 364 5.59 -6.05 -7.94
N ASP A 365 5.17 -4.81 -7.65
CA ASP A 365 3.77 -4.40 -7.62
C ASP A 365 3.11 -4.52 -8.99
N LEU A 366 3.68 -3.91 -10.02
CA LEU A 366 3.09 -3.94 -11.36
C LEU A 366 2.93 -5.38 -11.87
N PHE A 367 3.94 -6.22 -11.66
CA PHE A 367 3.90 -7.62 -12.06
C PHE A 367 2.85 -8.42 -11.26
N TYR A 368 2.80 -8.21 -9.96
CA TYR A 368 1.82 -8.79 -9.06
C TYR A 368 0.37 -8.41 -9.44
N TYR A 369 0.12 -7.12 -9.73
CA TYR A 369 -1.21 -6.66 -10.13
C TYR A 369 -1.64 -7.23 -11.48
N ILE A 370 -0.74 -7.35 -12.46
CA ILE A 370 -1.06 -8.00 -13.75
C ILE A 370 -1.60 -9.41 -13.50
N ILE A 371 -0.92 -10.19 -12.65
CA ILE A 371 -1.37 -11.55 -12.31
C ILE A 371 -2.71 -11.51 -11.56
N GLY A 372 -2.85 -10.62 -10.56
CA GLY A 372 -4.07 -10.49 -9.77
C GLY A 372 -5.30 -10.09 -10.60
N ILE A 373 -5.13 -9.14 -11.51
CA ILE A 373 -6.17 -8.69 -12.46
C ILE A 373 -6.58 -9.85 -13.37
N ALA A 374 -5.61 -10.57 -13.94
CA ALA A 374 -5.88 -11.74 -14.77
C ALA A 374 -6.60 -12.86 -14.00
N ALA A 375 -6.27 -13.03 -12.72
CA ALA A 375 -6.90 -14.04 -11.87
C ALA A 375 -8.41 -13.82 -11.70
N ALA A 376 -8.89 -12.59 -11.68
CA ALA A 376 -10.32 -12.29 -11.56
C ALA A 376 -11.13 -12.89 -12.73
N LEU A 377 -10.64 -12.74 -13.96
CA LEU A 377 -11.27 -13.35 -15.14
C LEU A 377 -11.11 -14.88 -15.13
N GLY A 378 -9.92 -15.36 -14.72
CA GLY A 378 -9.66 -16.79 -14.57
C GLY A 378 -10.60 -17.46 -13.58
N LEU A 379 -10.86 -16.84 -12.44
CA LEU A 379 -11.79 -17.32 -11.41
C LEU A 379 -13.24 -17.40 -11.93
N ARG A 380 -13.69 -16.40 -12.70
CA ARG A 380 -15.06 -16.47 -13.29
C ARG A 380 -15.22 -17.62 -14.27
N LYS A 381 -14.17 -17.92 -15.05
CA LYS A 381 -14.20 -19.01 -16.05
C LYS A 381 -14.05 -20.39 -15.43
N ARG A 382 -13.17 -20.56 -14.44
CA ARG A 382 -12.85 -21.86 -13.84
C ARG A 382 -13.79 -22.26 -12.71
N HIS A 383 -14.30 -21.26 -11.98
CA HIS A 383 -15.15 -21.45 -10.80
C HIS A 383 -16.44 -20.63 -10.91
N PRO A 384 -17.30 -20.91 -11.89
CA PRO A 384 -18.58 -20.21 -12.05
C PRO A 384 -19.53 -20.42 -10.87
N GLU A 385 -19.38 -21.53 -10.14
CA GLU A 385 -20.17 -21.94 -8.97
C GLU A 385 -19.92 -21.07 -7.73
N LEU A 386 -18.80 -20.34 -7.67
CA LEU A 386 -18.47 -19.50 -6.51
C LEU A 386 -19.55 -18.44 -6.27
N GLY A 387 -20.06 -18.38 -5.05
CA GLY A 387 -20.92 -17.30 -4.57
C GLY A 387 -20.19 -15.97 -4.57
N ARG A 388 -20.66 -15.02 -5.40
CA ARG A 388 -20.09 -13.66 -5.54
C ARG A 388 -21.08 -12.63 -5.04
N PRO A 389 -21.02 -12.21 -3.75
CA PRO A 389 -21.90 -11.16 -3.22
C PRO A 389 -21.73 -9.82 -3.94
N TYR A 390 -20.55 -9.59 -4.51
CA TYR A 390 -20.24 -8.47 -5.37
C TYR A 390 -19.66 -8.97 -6.69
N LYS A 391 -20.05 -8.34 -7.82
CA LYS A 391 -19.53 -8.63 -9.16
C LYS A 391 -19.01 -7.35 -9.81
N ALA A 392 -17.74 -7.34 -10.23
CA ALA A 392 -17.18 -6.24 -11.01
C ALA A 392 -17.84 -6.16 -12.39
N PRO A 393 -18.20 -4.96 -12.86
CA PRO A 393 -18.83 -4.80 -14.17
C PRO A 393 -17.82 -5.03 -15.31
N LEU A 394 -18.32 -5.38 -16.50
CA LEU A 394 -17.57 -5.43 -17.77
C LEU A 394 -16.22 -6.17 -17.70
N ILE A 395 -16.15 -7.30 -16.99
CA ILE A 395 -14.89 -7.99 -16.72
C ILE A 395 -14.14 -8.43 -18.00
N GLU A 396 -14.86 -8.79 -19.04
CA GLU A 396 -14.31 -9.25 -20.32
C GLU A 396 -13.51 -8.14 -21.04
N VAL A 397 -13.83 -6.87 -20.80
CA VAL A 397 -13.15 -5.71 -21.39
C VAL A 397 -12.20 -5.08 -20.37
N GLY A 398 -12.66 -4.90 -19.14
CA GLY A 398 -11.89 -4.20 -18.12
C GLY A 398 -10.60 -4.93 -17.71
N VAL A 399 -10.59 -6.26 -17.66
CA VAL A 399 -9.38 -7.04 -17.35
C VAL A 399 -8.31 -6.87 -18.44
N PRO A 400 -8.57 -7.12 -19.73
CA PRO A 400 -7.55 -6.89 -20.77
C PRO A 400 -7.04 -5.45 -20.82
N VAL A 401 -7.92 -4.46 -20.69
CA VAL A 401 -7.53 -3.04 -20.68
C VAL A 401 -6.62 -2.73 -19.49
N SER A 402 -6.98 -3.19 -18.29
CA SER A 402 -6.15 -2.98 -17.12
C SER A 402 -4.78 -3.66 -17.26
N ILE A 403 -4.71 -4.89 -17.74
CA ILE A 403 -3.45 -5.61 -17.98
C ILE A 403 -2.58 -4.81 -18.95
N LEU A 404 -3.15 -4.29 -20.04
CA LEU A 404 -2.42 -3.49 -21.03
C LEU A 404 -1.83 -2.22 -20.40
N ILE A 405 -2.63 -1.50 -19.59
CA ILE A 405 -2.17 -0.28 -18.89
C ILE A 405 -1.00 -0.61 -17.95
N TYR A 406 -1.15 -1.64 -17.11
CA TYR A 406 -0.10 -2.05 -16.16
C TYR A 406 1.16 -2.56 -16.88
N ALA A 407 1.01 -3.26 -18.01
CA ALA A 407 2.14 -3.67 -18.83
C ALA A 407 2.88 -2.47 -19.44
N ILE A 408 2.16 -1.46 -19.95
CA ILE A 408 2.77 -0.23 -20.45
C ILE A 408 3.55 0.47 -19.32
N MET A 409 2.99 0.56 -18.11
CA MET A 409 3.67 1.14 -16.96
C MET A 409 4.92 0.33 -16.57
N LEU A 410 4.87 -1.00 -16.65
CA LEU A 410 6.03 -1.86 -16.37
C LEU A 410 7.20 -1.58 -17.35
N PHE A 411 6.91 -1.32 -18.63
CA PHE A 411 7.93 -0.99 -19.63
C PHE A 411 8.50 0.43 -19.48
N GLN A 412 7.91 1.28 -18.60
CA GLN A 412 8.46 2.59 -18.24
C GLN A 412 9.59 2.51 -17.21
N LEU A 413 9.72 1.37 -16.50
CA LEU A 413 10.73 1.19 -15.48
C LEU A 413 12.13 1.14 -16.11
N ASP A 414 13.12 1.53 -15.31
CA ASP A 414 14.50 1.38 -15.72
C ASP A 414 14.89 -0.10 -15.94
N ARG A 415 15.88 -0.31 -16.78
CA ARG A 415 16.28 -1.69 -17.16
C ARG A 415 16.79 -2.51 -15.97
N TYR A 416 17.36 -1.88 -14.94
CA TYR A 416 17.89 -2.59 -13.78
C TYR A 416 16.74 -3.11 -12.91
N ALA A 417 15.67 -2.32 -12.75
CA ALA A 417 14.46 -2.75 -12.07
C ALA A 417 13.81 -3.95 -12.80
N ILE A 418 13.71 -3.88 -14.14
CA ILE A 418 13.14 -4.97 -14.95
C ILE A 418 13.99 -6.24 -14.83
N VAL A 419 15.31 -6.14 -15.01
CA VAL A 419 16.21 -7.29 -14.97
C VAL A 419 16.24 -7.93 -13.57
N SER A 420 16.37 -7.13 -12.51
CA SER A 420 16.34 -7.64 -11.13
C SER A 420 15.01 -8.28 -10.77
N GLY A 421 13.90 -7.71 -11.23
CA GLY A 421 12.57 -8.28 -11.05
C GLY A 421 12.38 -9.61 -11.79
N ILE A 422 12.88 -9.73 -13.01
CA ILE A 422 12.85 -11.01 -13.76
C ILE A 422 13.68 -12.07 -13.02
N ILE A 423 14.90 -11.71 -12.57
CA ILE A 423 15.75 -12.63 -11.78
C ILE A 423 15.00 -13.08 -10.52
N TRP A 424 14.34 -12.14 -9.81
CA TRP A 424 13.53 -12.45 -8.66
C TRP A 424 12.40 -13.45 -8.96
N CYS A 425 11.68 -13.25 -10.06
CA CYS A 425 10.63 -14.18 -10.51
C CYS A 425 11.18 -15.58 -10.82
N VAL A 426 12.34 -15.67 -11.49
CA VAL A 426 13.01 -16.94 -11.78
C VAL A 426 13.41 -17.66 -10.49
N VAL A 427 14.02 -16.95 -9.53
CA VAL A 427 14.37 -17.51 -8.21
C VAL A 427 13.11 -18.04 -7.52
N GLY A 428 12.01 -17.28 -7.54
CA GLY A 428 10.73 -17.71 -6.97
C GLY A 428 10.20 -19.01 -7.58
N LEU A 429 10.26 -19.14 -8.91
CA LEU A 429 9.85 -20.37 -9.59
C LEU A 429 10.74 -21.55 -9.23
N VAL A 430 12.06 -21.37 -9.16
CA VAL A 430 12.99 -22.43 -8.73
C VAL A 430 12.67 -22.91 -7.32
N VAL A 431 12.46 -21.97 -6.36
CA VAL A 431 12.07 -22.32 -4.99
C VAL A 431 10.74 -23.07 -4.99
N TYR A 432 9.76 -22.61 -5.77
CA TYR A 432 8.47 -23.28 -5.91
C TYR A 432 8.61 -24.73 -6.36
N TYR A 433 9.33 -24.97 -7.46
CA TYR A 433 9.47 -26.33 -7.98
C TYR A 433 10.23 -27.27 -7.04
N ILE A 434 11.24 -26.76 -6.33
CA ILE A 434 11.96 -27.54 -5.31
C ILE A 434 11.02 -27.89 -4.15
N CYS A 435 10.26 -26.91 -3.64
CA CYS A 435 9.33 -27.14 -2.54
C CYS A 435 8.18 -28.07 -2.96
N HIS A 436 7.61 -27.84 -4.14
CA HIS A 436 6.53 -28.66 -4.68
C HIS A 436 6.97 -30.14 -4.88
N ALA A 437 8.17 -30.36 -5.40
CA ALA A 437 8.74 -31.71 -5.52
C ALA A 437 8.94 -32.40 -4.16
N LYS A 438 9.26 -31.61 -3.09
CA LYS A 438 9.52 -32.13 -1.77
C LYS A 438 8.26 -32.37 -0.93
N TYR A 439 7.30 -31.45 -1.02
CA TYR A 439 6.13 -31.44 -0.12
C TYR A 439 4.83 -31.86 -0.81
N GLY A 440 4.80 -31.88 -2.14
CA GLY A 440 3.60 -32.16 -2.92
C GLY A 440 2.47 -31.15 -2.68
N ASP A 441 1.27 -31.56 -3.06
CA ASP A 441 0.05 -30.79 -2.81
C ASP A 441 -0.48 -31.10 -1.40
N SER A 442 0.12 -30.51 -0.39
CA SER A 442 -0.37 -30.67 0.98
C SER A 442 -1.40 -29.59 1.30
N ASN A 443 -2.56 -29.99 1.81
CA ASN A 443 -3.60 -29.12 2.37
C ASN A 443 -4.07 -27.97 1.46
N ILE A 444 -4.44 -28.26 0.21
CA ILE A 444 -5.20 -27.31 -0.60
C ILE A 444 -6.51 -27.12 0.14
N LEU A 445 -6.75 -25.92 0.69
CA LEU A 445 -8.03 -25.57 1.28
C LEU A 445 -9.13 -25.84 0.24
N ASN A 446 -10.06 -26.71 0.61
CA ASN A 446 -11.21 -26.96 -0.22
C ASN A 446 -12.01 -25.64 -0.32
N ILE A 447 -12.33 -25.20 -1.52
CA ILE A 447 -13.11 -23.97 -1.74
C ILE A 447 -14.39 -23.98 -0.88
N ASN A 448 -14.97 -25.16 -0.67
CA ASN A 448 -16.16 -25.37 0.14
C ASN A 448 -15.95 -25.12 1.65
N ASP A 449 -14.74 -25.32 2.19
CA ASP A 449 -14.47 -25.19 3.62
C ASP A 449 -14.46 -23.70 4.07
N SER A 450 -14.24 -22.78 3.14
CA SER A 450 -14.23 -21.33 3.41
C SER A 450 -15.58 -20.65 3.27
N ILE A 451 -16.52 -21.32 2.64
CA ILE A 451 -17.84 -20.71 2.29
C ILE A 451 -18.79 -20.77 3.47
N THR A 452 -18.55 -21.64 4.46
CA THR A 452 -19.56 -22.09 5.39
C THR A 452 -19.55 -21.48 6.79
N ASP A 453 -18.51 -20.79 7.22
CA ASP A 453 -18.28 -20.65 8.67
C ASP A 453 -18.66 -19.33 9.33
N GLU A 454 -19.17 -18.33 8.60
CA GLU A 454 -19.66 -17.13 9.25
C GLU A 454 -21.17 -16.97 9.08
N ALA A 455 -21.88 -16.99 10.20
CA ALA A 455 -23.31 -16.64 10.19
C ALA A 455 -23.50 -15.23 9.62
N PRO A 456 -24.53 -15.00 8.79
CA PRO A 456 -24.82 -13.66 8.32
C PRO A 456 -25.04 -12.72 9.51
N PRO A 457 -24.62 -11.44 9.40
CA PRO A 457 -24.80 -10.48 10.49
C PRO A 457 -26.31 -10.34 10.80
N SER A 458 -26.62 -10.16 12.09
CA SER A 458 -27.97 -9.84 12.51
C SER A 458 -28.49 -8.56 11.82
N PRO A 459 -29.80 -8.33 11.71
CA PRO A 459 -30.35 -7.10 11.13
C PRO A 459 -29.81 -5.83 11.79
N GLU A 460 -29.58 -5.85 13.11
CA GLU A 460 -29.02 -4.72 13.86
C GLU A 460 -27.55 -4.49 13.52
N GLU A 461 -26.74 -5.55 13.49
CA GLU A 461 -25.33 -5.47 13.08
C GLU A 461 -25.22 -4.99 11.62
N ARG A 462 -26.08 -5.48 10.75
CA ARG A 462 -26.10 -5.06 9.34
C ARG A 462 -26.40 -3.57 9.22
N ALA A 463 -27.40 -3.07 9.94
CA ALA A 463 -27.75 -1.65 9.96
C ALA A 463 -26.61 -0.79 10.48
N LYS A 464 -25.89 -1.24 11.53
CA LYS A 464 -24.70 -0.57 12.06
C LYS A 464 -23.57 -0.51 11.02
N MET A 465 -23.29 -1.63 10.36
CA MET A 465 -22.28 -1.70 9.30
C MET A 465 -22.63 -0.81 8.10
N ASP A 466 -23.92 -0.74 7.73
CA ASP A 466 -24.38 0.10 6.63
C ASP A 466 -24.28 1.60 6.97
N LYS A 467 -24.57 1.98 8.21
CA LYS A 467 -24.37 3.36 8.73
C LYS A 467 -22.88 3.74 8.74
N GLU A 468 -22.01 2.85 9.20
CA GLU A 468 -20.57 3.08 9.20
C GLU A 468 -20.05 3.26 7.76
N TYR A 469 -20.48 2.42 6.82
CA TYR A 469 -20.10 2.55 5.43
C TYR A 469 -20.59 3.84 4.78
N LEU A 470 -21.83 4.27 5.08
CA LEU A 470 -22.36 5.54 4.60
C LEU A 470 -21.55 6.73 5.13
N LEU A 471 -21.16 6.69 6.39
CA LEU A 471 -20.29 7.72 6.99
C LEU A 471 -18.95 7.79 6.25
N TRP A 472 -18.28 6.66 6.03
CA TRP A 472 -17.03 6.61 5.29
C TRP A 472 -17.19 7.16 3.86
N LYS A 473 -18.24 6.77 3.15
CA LYS A 473 -18.55 7.31 1.80
C LYS A 473 -18.68 8.83 1.81
N SER A 474 -19.40 9.37 2.79
CA SER A 474 -19.63 10.82 2.91
C SER A 474 -18.33 11.56 3.19
N ILE A 475 -17.51 11.05 4.10
CA ILE A 475 -16.18 11.61 4.41
C ILE A 475 -15.30 11.62 3.15
N VAL A 476 -15.20 10.48 2.47
CA VAL A 476 -14.37 10.34 1.28
C VAL A 476 -14.82 11.27 0.16
N ALA A 477 -16.15 11.34 -0.09
CA ALA A 477 -16.71 12.24 -1.09
C ALA A 477 -16.40 13.71 -0.77
N ALA A 478 -16.53 14.12 0.50
CA ALA A 478 -16.19 15.48 0.93
C ALA A 478 -14.70 15.80 0.69
N PHE A 479 -13.79 14.88 1.06
CA PHE A 479 -12.36 15.09 0.83
C PHE A 479 -12.00 15.13 -0.66
N CYS A 480 -12.61 14.29 -1.50
CA CYS A 480 -12.40 14.36 -2.96
C CYS A 480 -12.91 15.69 -3.55
N ILE A 481 -14.07 16.18 -3.09
CA ILE A 481 -14.60 17.47 -3.53
C ILE A 481 -13.65 18.60 -3.11
N ILE A 482 -13.19 18.58 -1.85
CA ILE A 482 -12.21 19.57 -1.35
C ILE A 482 -10.93 19.51 -2.22
N ALA A 483 -10.38 18.30 -2.47
CA ALA A 483 -9.19 18.14 -3.30
C ALA A 483 -9.35 18.78 -4.70
N VAL A 484 -10.47 18.56 -5.36
CA VAL A 484 -10.75 19.15 -6.68
C VAL A 484 -10.90 20.66 -6.58
N LEU A 485 -11.66 21.16 -5.59
CA LEU A 485 -11.88 22.59 -5.42
C LEU A 485 -10.58 23.36 -5.16
N LEU A 486 -9.65 22.79 -4.39
CA LEU A 486 -8.35 23.39 -4.12
C LEU A 486 -7.56 23.71 -5.42
N TYR A 487 -7.61 22.84 -6.42
CA TYR A 487 -6.95 23.07 -7.71
C TYR A 487 -7.72 24.01 -8.65
N VAL A 488 -9.02 24.22 -8.39
CA VAL A 488 -9.84 25.17 -9.16
C VAL A 488 -9.68 26.60 -8.62
N ILE A 489 -9.48 26.78 -7.31
CA ILE A 489 -9.34 28.10 -6.66
C ILE A 489 -8.26 28.98 -7.33
N PRO A 490 -7.00 28.51 -7.55
CA PRO A 490 -5.98 29.33 -8.18
C PRO A 490 -6.27 29.72 -9.64
N LEU A 491 -7.20 29.01 -10.30
CA LEU A 491 -7.60 29.33 -11.69
C LEU A 491 -8.65 30.46 -11.74
N ILE A 492 -9.26 30.78 -10.60
CA ILE A 492 -10.34 31.79 -10.51
C ILE A 492 -9.78 33.10 -9.95
N PHE A 493 -8.82 33.04 -9.05
CA PHE A 493 -8.21 34.17 -8.36
C PHE A 493 -6.76 34.37 -8.77
#